data_73b0f6abceba88ccbcb5184f7aebfca9
#
_entry.id   73b0f6abceba88ccbcb5184f7aebfca9
#
_cell.length_a   1.000
_cell.length_b   1.000
_cell.length_c   1.000
_cell.angle_alpha   90.00
_cell.angle_beta   90.00
_cell.angle_gamma   90.00
#
_symmetry.space_group_name_H-M   'P 1'
#
loop_
_entity.id
_entity.type
_entity.pdbx_description
1 polymer ?
#
loop_
_entity_poly.entity_id
_entity_poly.type
_entity_poly.pdbx_seq_one_letter_code
_entity_poly.pdbx_strand_id
1 'polypeptide(L)'
;RGLGDVYKRQVPLLTTAKFCWTGGESFAGTVEIANYGETSLNEKSISWELKNGKKSLGKGKMAIPSGLGLLTAGTIRLTLPDVEQAYKAELLLKVSGTSYQNSYPLWIYPAKKQLKAGNVVVARQLTDDVLNALKQGGKVLLMPREEDCKEVTVGGLFQTDYWNYRMFKSICDRIKKPASPGTLGILTNPEHPVFDDFPTEYHTNWQWYPIIKHSYPLILDGMPKEYRPIVQVIDNVERNHKLGLLMELNVEGSKLLLCMSDLEAVRDTPEGLQFYAALLAYMNSSDFKPSTSLSVESFKNLFETGVRKEGIKVLD
;
A
#
# COMPACT_ATOMS: atom_id res chain seq x y z
N ARG A 1 -11.09 8.43 7.46
CA ARG A 1 -12.42 8.71 8.07
C ARG A 1 -12.25 9.84 9.07
N GLY A 2 -13.13 10.87 8.99
CA GLY A 2 -13.02 12.06 9.83
C GLY A 2 -13.45 11.80 11.28
N LEU A 3 -13.14 12.75 12.16
CA LEU A 3 -13.49 12.74 13.59
C LEU A 3 -14.97 12.47 13.89
N GLY A 4 -15.88 12.68 12.92
CA GLY A 4 -17.30 12.40 13.07
C GLY A 4 -17.65 10.96 13.43
N ASP A 5 -16.79 9.98 13.10
CA ASP A 5 -17.00 8.57 13.45
C ASP A 5 -16.58 8.25 14.90
N VAL A 6 -15.70 9.05 15.49
CA VAL A 6 -15.20 8.87 16.87
C VAL A 6 -16.28 9.23 17.89
N TYR A 7 -17.23 10.10 17.55
CA TYR A 7 -18.28 10.58 18.46
C TYR A 7 -19.63 9.88 18.30
N LYS A 8 -19.72 8.89 17.43
CA LYS A 8 -20.96 8.11 17.31
C LYS A 8 -21.08 7.15 18.48
N ARG A 9 -22.14 7.29 19.26
CA ARG A 9 -22.44 6.42 20.40
C ARG A 9 -22.90 5.02 19.99
N GLN A 10 -23.32 4.84 18.74
CA GLN A 10 -23.84 3.57 18.20
C GLN A 10 -23.27 3.37 16.79
N VAL A 11 -22.40 2.33 16.62
CA VAL A 11 -21.68 2.06 15.37
C VAL A 11 -21.64 0.57 15.09
N PRO A 12 -22.10 0.10 13.91
CA PRO A 12 -21.86 -1.27 13.48
C PRO A 12 -20.39 -1.43 13.07
N LEU A 13 -19.75 -2.51 13.54
CA LEU A 13 -18.35 -2.79 13.38
C LEU A 13 -18.13 -4.12 12.67
N LEU A 14 -17.01 -4.23 11.95
CA LEU A 14 -16.53 -5.46 11.33
C LEU A 14 -15.16 -5.81 11.89
N THR A 15 -15.01 -7.04 12.38
CA THR A 15 -13.73 -7.67 12.68
C THR A 15 -13.47 -8.79 11.68
N THR A 16 -12.35 -8.72 10.96
CA THR A 16 -11.94 -9.71 9.96
C THR A 16 -10.42 -9.94 10.04
N ALA A 17 -9.98 -11.13 9.63
CA ALA A 17 -8.57 -11.50 9.67
C ALA A 17 -7.70 -10.68 8.68
N LYS A 18 -8.27 -10.28 7.54
CA LYS A 18 -7.58 -9.54 6.48
C LYS A 18 -8.56 -8.70 5.67
N PHE A 19 -8.04 -7.74 4.90
CA PHE A 19 -8.83 -6.91 3.99
C PHE A 19 -8.55 -7.22 2.51
N CYS A 20 -7.50 -8.00 2.22
CA CYS A 20 -7.12 -8.44 0.90
C CYS A 20 -7.39 -9.94 0.74
N TRP A 21 -8.12 -10.29 -0.31
CA TRP A 21 -8.64 -11.64 -0.55
C TRP A 21 -8.38 -12.04 -2.00
N THR A 22 -8.42 -13.34 -2.26
CA THR A 22 -8.44 -13.87 -3.64
C THR A 22 -9.83 -14.39 -3.99
N GLY A 23 -10.16 -14.40 -5.27
CA GLY A 23 -11.37 -15.04 -5.77
C GLY A 23 -11.43 -16.51 -5.35
N GLY A 24 -12.63 -17.00 -5.03
CA GLY A 24 -12.86 -18.35 -4.51
C GLY A 24 -12.61 -18.53 -3.01
N GLU A 25 -11.93 -17.61 -2.32
CA GLU A 25 -11.76 -17.70 -0.87
C GLU A 25 -13.08 -17.53 -0.11
N SER A 26 -13.15 -18.16 1.06
CA SER A 26 -14.26 -17.97 2.00
C SER A 26 -13.99 -16.77 2.89
N PHE A 27 -14.65 -15.65 2.58
CA PHE A 27 -14.66 -14.49 3.46
C PHE A 27 -15.41 -14.81 4.76
N ALA A 28 -14.80 -14.46 5.89
CA ALA A 28 -15.44 -14.50 7.20
C ALA A 28 -15.21 -13.17 7.93
N GLY A 29 -16.29 -12.59 8.47
CA GLY A 29 -16.20 -11.36 9.24
C GLY A 29 -17.25 -11.33 10.36
N THR A 30 -16.80 -11.07 11.59
CA THR A 30 -17.67 -10.90 12.74
C THR A 30 -18.25 -9.49 12.73
N VAL A 31 -19.57 -9.40 12.83
CA VAL A 31 -20.30 -8.14 12.92
C VAL A 31 -20.65 -7.88 14.36
N GLU A 32 -20.27 -6.71 14.84
CA GLU A 32 -20.54 -6.24 16.18
C GLU A 32 -21.25 -4.89 16.13
N ILE A 33 -21.88 -4.50 17.22
CA ILE A 33 -22.44 -3.16 17.42
C ILE A 33 -21.89 -2.56 18.71
N ALA A 34 -21.22 -1.45 18.61
CA ALA A 34 -20.94 -0.59 19.75
C ALA A 34 -22.23 0.17 20.09
N ASN A 35 -22.89 -0.21 21.20
CA ASN A 35 -24.17 0.34 21.63
C ASN A 35 -24.02 1.07 22.96
N TYR A 36 -23.59 2.33 22.91
CA TYR A 36 -23.39 3.21 24.06
C TYR A 36 -24.33 4.44 24.03
N GLY A 37 -25.31 4.45 23.13
CA GLY A 37 -26.28 5.53 23.00
C GLY A 37 -27.54 5.30 23.82
N GLU A 38 -28.35 6.36 23.97
CA GLU A 38 -29.61 6.34 24.68
C GLU A 38 -30.76 5.72 23.82
N THR A 39 -30.59 5.70 22.49
CA THR A 39 -31.61 5.13 21.59
C THR A 39 -31.60 3.61 21.70
N SER A 40 -32.74 3.03 22.04
CA SER A 40 -32.88 1.57 22.07
C SER A 40 -32.69 0.96 20.69
N LEU A 41 -31.83 -0.06 20.59
CA LEU A 41 -31.66 -0.89 19.41
C LEU A 41 -32.40 -2.23 19.49
N ASN A 42 -33.26 -2.40 20.51
CA ASN A 42 -34.12 -3.58 20.66
C ASN A 42 -34.98 -3.76 19.39
N GLU A 43 -35.11 -5.02 18.94
CA GLU A 43 -35.89 -5.40 17.75
C GLU A 43 -35.31 -4.85 16.42
N LYS A 44 -34.14 -4.14 16.45
CA LYS A 44 -33.43 -3.71 15.25
C LYS A 44 -32.48 -4.79 14.74
N SER A 45 -32.01 -4.57 13.55
CA SER A 45 -31.13 -5.51 12.87
C SER A 45 -30.03 -4.76 12.12
N ILE A 46 -28.91 -5.45 11.88
CA ILE A 46 -27.88 -4.98 10.99
C ILE A 46 -28.05 -5.70 9.65
N SER A 47 -28.29 -4.94 8.59
CA SER A 47 -28.15 -5.42 7.22
C SER A 47 -26.70 -5.25 6.77
N TRP A 48 -26.21 -6.22 6.02
CA TRP A 48 -24.91 -6.12 5.37
C TRP A 48 -25.03 -6.37 3.87
N GLU A 49 -24.19 -5.70 3.09
CA GLU A 49 -24.10 -5.93 1.66
C GLU A 49 -22.65 -5.69 1.19
N LEU A 50 -22.07 -6.71 0.53
CA LEU A 50 -20.77 -6.60 -0.15
C LEU A 50 -21.04 -6.26 -1.63
N LYS A 51 -20.43 -5.19 -2.12
CA LYS A 51 -20.63 -4.66 -3.48
C LYS A 51 -19.32 -4.47 -4.23
N ASN A 52 -19.36 -4.72 -5.54
CA ASN A 52 -18.40 -4.19 -6.50
C ASN A 52 -19.12 -3.15 -7.37
N GLY A 53 -18.93 -1.87 -7.09
CA GLY A 53 -19.70 -0.80 -7.69
C GLY A 53 -21.22 -0.99 -7.47
N LYS A 54 -21.98 -1.18 -8.55
CA LYS A 54 -23.44 -1.43 -8.49
C LYS A 54 -23.81 -2.90 -8.29
N LYS A 55 -22.88 -3.83 -8.49
CA LYS A 55 -23.13 -5.28 -8.41
C LYS A 55 -23.05 -5.76 -6.96
N SER A 56 -24.11 -6.37 -6.44
CA SER A 56 -24.10 -7.05 -5.14
C SER A 56 -23.43 -8.41 -5.28
N LEU A 57 -22.46 -8.68 -4.41
CA LEU A 57 -21.75 -9.97 -4.33
C LEU A 57 -22.35 -10.86 -3.24
N GLY A 58 -23.00 -10.27 -2.27
CA GLY A 58 -23.72 -10.95 -1.21
C GLY A 58 -24.36 -9.97 -0.25
N LYS A 59 -25.44 -10.37 0.39
CA LYS A 59 -26.17 -9.56 1.37
C LYS A 59 -26.86 -10.43 2.41
N GLY A 60 -27.16 -9.84 3.55
CA GLY A 60 -27.88 -10.53 4.60
C GLY A 60 -28.30 -9.59 5.72
N LYS A 61 -28.85 -10.17 6.78
CA LYS A 61 -29.36 -9.45 7.93
C LYS A 61 -29.14 -10.24 9.21
N MET A 62 -28.82 -9.54 10.30
CA MET A 62 -28.60 -10.12 11.63
C MET A 62 -29.40 -9.34 12.66
N ALA A 63 -29.97 -10.03 13.64
CA ALA A 63 -30.57 -9.38 14.77
C ALA A 63 -29.52 -8.73 15.67
N ILE A 64 -29.86 -7.61 16.29
CA ILE A 64 -29.02 -6.97 17.30
C ILE A 64 -29.40 -7.58 18.66
N PRO A 65 -28.44 -8.12 19.43
CA PRO A 65 -28.70 -8.56 20.81
C PRO A 65 -29.14 -7.38 21.69
N SER A 66 -29.95 -7.66 22.67
CA SER A 66 -30.34 -6.67 23.67
C SER A 66 -29.17 -6.35 24.59
N GLY A 67 -29.07 -5.09 25.03
CA GLY A 67 -28.08 -4.64 25.99
C GLY A 67 -27.26 -3.42 25.53
N LEU A 68 -26.37 -2.99 26.40
CA LEU A 68 -25.42 -1.91 26.17
C LEU A 68 -24.00 -2.47 26.05
N GLY A 69 -23.10 -1.71 25.44
CA GLY A 69 -21.71 -2.08 25.26
C GLY A 69 -21.38 -2.57 23.86
N LEU A 70 -20.33 -3.38 23.74
CA LEU A 70 -19.97 -4.03 22.48
C LEU A 70 -20.67 -5.38 22.41
N LEU A 71 -21.59 -5.53 21.46
CA LEU A 71 -22.43 -6.70 21.30
C LEU A 71 -22.15 -7.38 19.96
N THR A 72 -21.98 -8.70 19.94
CA THR A 72 -21.78 -9.47 18.71
C THR A 72 -23.13 -9.83 18.10
N ALA A 73 -23.39 -9.33 16.88
CA ALA A 73 -24.61 -9.60 16.14
C ALA A 73 -24.54 -10.94 15.35
N GLY A 74 -23.35 -11.32 14.90
CA GLY A 74 -23.15 -12.57 14.15
C GLY A 74 -21.92 -12.56 13.25
N THR A 75 -21.82 -13.55 12.36
CA THR A 75 -20.70 -13.69 11.43
C THR A 75 -21.21 -13.74 10.00
N ILE A 76 -20.67 -12.90 9.14
CA ILE A 76 -20.83 -13.01 7.69
C ILE A 76 -19.93 -14.15 7.21
N ARG A 77 -20.47 -15.05 6.39
CA ARG A 77 -19.72 -16.07 5.65
C ARG A 77 -20.16 -16.03 4.20
N LEU A 78 -19.19 -15.85 3.31
CA LEU A 78 -19.46 -15.69 1.88
C LEU A 78 -18.25 -16.24 1.08
N THR A 79 -18.51 -17.15 0.14
CA THR A 79 -17.51 -17.50 -0.86
C THR A 79 -17.39 -16.34 -1.87
N LEU A 80 -16.23 -15.76 -1.99
CA LEU A 80 -15.98 -14.68 -2.93
C LEU A 80 -16.01 -15.21 -4.37
N PRO A 81 -16.53 -14.44 -5.34
CA PRO A 81 -16.54 -14.88 -6.72
C PRO A 81 -15.11 -14.98 -7.27
N ASP A 82 -14.89 -15.89 -8.22
CA ASP A 82 -13.68 -15.86 -9.03
C ASP A 82 -13.63 -14.57 -9.86
N VAL A 83 -12.43 -14.00 -9.99
CA VAL A 83 -12.21 -12.72 -10.66
C VAL A 83 -11.03 -12.81 -11.61
N GLU A 84 -11.13 -12.13 -12.75
CA GLU A 84 -10.06 -12.01 -13.73
C GLU A 84 -9.21 -10.74 -13.51
N GLN A 85 -9.84 -9.69 -12.98
CA GLN A 85 -9.21 -8.41 -12.66
C GLN A 85 -9.39 -8.07 -11.18
N ALA A 86 -8.37 -7.45 -10.61
CA ALA A 86 -8.42 -6.93 -9.25
C ALA A 86 -9.45 -5.80 -9.12
N TYR A 87 -10.18 -5.76 -8.01
CA TYR A 87 -11.05 -4.64 -7.70
C TYR A 87 -11.19 -4.40 -6.19
N LYS A 88 -11.56 -3.17 -5.86
CA LYS A 88 -11.96 -2.78 -4.50
C LYS A 88 -13.47 -2.92 -4.36
N ALA A 89 -13.92 -3.85 -3.51
CA ALA A 89 -15.29 -3.99 -3.07
C ALA A 89 -15.56 -3.16 -1.81
N GLU A 90 -16.82 -2.89 -1.52
CA GLU A 90 -17.25 -2.22 -0.31
C GLU A 90 -18.24 -3.10 0.45
N LEU A 91 -17.93 -3.39 1.72
CA LEU A 91 -18.88 -4.02 2.66
C LEU A 91 -19.55 -2.93 3.47
N LEU A 92 -20.86 -2.74 3.23
CA LEU A 92 -21.69 -1.81 3.97
C LEU A 92 -22.43 -2.54 5.10
N LEU A 93 -22.36 -2.01 6.30
CA LEU A 93 -23.18 -2.39 7.48
C LEU A 93 -24.14 -1.26 7.81
N LYS A 94 -25.43 -1.56 7.96
CA LYS A 94 -26.45 -0.56 8.26
C LYS A 94 -27.46 -1.06 9.30
N VAL A 95 -27.73 -0.25 10.32
CA VAL A 95 -28.75 -0.53 11.34
C VAL A 95 -30.12 -0.08 10.86
N SER A 96 -31.09 -1.00 10.88
CA SER A 96 -32.45 -0.75 10.39
C SER A 96 -33.15 0.40 11.12
N GLY A 97 -33.85 1.27 10.38
CA GLY A 97 -34.60 2.40 10.92
C GLY A 97 -33.73 3.45 11.63
N THR A 98 -32.46 3.57 11.28
CA THR A 98 -31.54 4.58 11.82
C THR A 98 -30.61 5.10 10.71
N SER A 99 -29.84 6.15 11.02
CA SER A 99 -28.73 6.63 10.19
C SER A 99 -27.41 5.92 10.49
N TYR A 100 -27.36 4.97 11.43
CA TYR A 100 -26.13 4.32 11.84
C TYR A 100 -25.68 3.31 10.79
N GLN A 101 -24.54 3.60 10.18
CA GLN A 101 -23.91 2.75 9.18
C GLN A 101 -22.40 2.87 9.24
N ASN A 102 -21.71 1.86 8.70
CA ASN A 102 -20.28 1.87 8.49
C ASN A 102 -19.94 1.07 7.25
N SER A 103 -18.83 1.42 6.57
CA SER A 103 -18.37 0.73 5.38
C SER A 103 -16.90 0.35 5.49
N TYR A 104 -16.55 -0.78 4.86
CA TYR A 104 -15.21 -1.34 4.89
C TYR A 104 -14.78 -1.70 3.46
N PRO A 105 -13.63 -1.20 3.00
CA PRO A 105 -13.06 -1.63 1.73
C PRO A 105 -12.51 -3.05 1.87
N LEU A 106 -12.73 -3.87 0.84
CA LEU A 106 -12.11 -5.19 0.66
C LEU A 106 -11.51 -5.24 -0.74
N TRP A 107 -10.27 -5.69 -0.85
CA TRP A 107 -9.63 -5.90 -2.15
C TRP A 107 -9.74 -7.36 -2.53
N ILE A 108 -10.19 -7.65 -3.74
CA ILE A 108 -10.36 -9.01 -4.26
C ILE A 108 -9.52 -9.14 -5.52
N TYR A 109 -8.59 -10.09 -5.49
CA TYR A 109 -7.60 -10.33 -6.53
C TYR A 109 -7.84 -11.67 -7.23
N PRO A 110 -7.34 -11.85 -8.47
CA PRO A 110 -7.35 -13.15 -9.15
C PRO A 110 -6.63 -14.23 -8.33
N ALA A 111 -7.26 -15.40 -8.17
CA ALA A 111 -6.68 -16.49 -7.38
C ALA A 111 -5.41 -17.10 -8.00
N LYS A 112 -5.27 -17.02 -9.34
CA LYS A 112 -4.15 -17.62 -10.10
C LYS A 112 -3.36 -16.53 -10.82
N LYS A 113 -2.76 -15.60 -10.07
CA LYS A 113 -1.88 -14.60 -10.65
C LYS A 113 -0.49 -15.20 -10.86
N GLN A 114 -0.01 -15.14 -12.10
CA GLN A 114 1.36 -15.55 -12.44
C GLN A 114 2.22 -14.31 -12.68
N LEU A 115 3.45 -14.34 -12.19
CA LEU A 115 4.45 -13.32 -12.51
C LEU A 115 4.97 -13.57 -13.94
N LYS A 116 4.69 -12.63 -14.85
CA LYS A 116 5.13 -12.69 -16.25
C LYS A 116 6.14 -11.58 -16.51
N ALA A 117 7.41 -11.89 -16.35
CA ALA A 117 8.48 -10.91 -16.58
C ALA A 117 8.53 -10.43 -18.05
N GLY A 118 8.20 -11.29 -19.03
CA GLY A 118 8.30 -10.93 -20.45
C GLY A 118 9.75 -10.61 -20.80
N ASN A 119 9.99 -9.40 -21.34
CA ASN A 119 11.32 -8.89 -21.65
C ASN A 119 11.93 -7.98 -20.56
N VAL A 120 11.35 -8.01 -19.36
CA VAL A 120 11.83 -7.25 -18.20
C VAL A 120 12.91 -8.04 -17.47
N VAL A 121 14.06 -7.44 -17.29
CA VAL A 121 15.12 -7.97 -16.41
C VAL A 121 14.75 -7.61 -14.97
N VAL A 122 14.54 -8.61 -14.14
CA VAL A 122 14.29 -8.42 -12.70
C VAL A 122 15.59 -8.59 -11.94
N ALA A 123 16.00 -7.58 -11.17
CA ALA A 123 17.27 -7.57 -10.47
C ALA A 123 17.10 -7.10 -9.02
N ARG A 124 17.98 -7.62 -8.16
CA ARG A 124 18.05 -7.23 -6.73
C ARG A 124 19.35 -6.50 -6.37
N GLN A 125 20.25 -6.38 -7.29
CA GLN A 125 21.51 -5.65 -7.13
C GLN A 125 21.86 -4.95 -8.44
N LEU A 126 22.57 -3.83 -8.34
CA LEU A 126 23.07 -3.08 -9.48
C LEU A 126 24.40 -3.70 -9.95
N THR A 127 24.31 -4.86 -10.60
CA THR A 127 25.47 -5.58 -11.16
C THR A 127 25.88 -5.00 -12.52
N ASP A 128 27.06 -5.37 -13.01
CA ASP A 128 27.51 -4.99 -14.34
C ASP A 128 26.58 -5.49 -15.45
N ASP A 129 25.97 -6.66 -15.28
CA ASP A 129 24.96 -7.19 -16.21
C ASP A 129 23.71 -6.30 -16.28
N VAL A 130 23.23 -5.82 -15.12
CA VAL A 130 22.12 -4.88 -15.05
C VAL A 130 22.48 -3.54 -15.68
N LEU A 131 23.70 -3.04 -15.43
CA LEU A 131 24.20 -1.82 -16.05
C LEU A 131 24.35 -1.97 -17.57
N ASN A 132 24.78 -3.14 -18.04
CA ASN A 132 24.85 -3.44 -19.47
C ASN A 132 23.48 -3.53 -20.10
N ALA A 133 22.49 -4.15 -19.43
CA ALA A 133 21.10 -4.17 -19.88
C ALA A 133 20.54 -2.74 -20.01
N LEU A 134 20.86 -1.87 -19.04
CA LEU A 134 20.48 -0.45 -19.09
C LEU A 134 21.18 0.29 -20.26
N LYS A 135 22.43 0.00 -20.59
CA LYS A 135 23.12 0.61 -21.75
C LYS A 135 22.60 0.12 -23.10
N GLN A 136 21.94 -1.02 -23.15
CA GLN A 136 21.43 -1.64 -24.38
C GLN A 136 19.95 -1.30 -24.69
N GLY A 137 19.34 -0.38 -23.95
CA GLY A 137 17.95 0.01 -24.16
C GLY A 137 16.93 -0.96 -23.57
N GLY A 138 17.33 -1.77 -22.58
CA GLY A 138 16.46 -2.76 -21.93
C GLY A 138 15.43 -2.17 -20.97
N LYS A 139 14.59 -3.07 -20.43
CA LYS A 139 13.66 -2.76 -19.34
C LYS A 139 14.14 -3.47 -18.07
N VAL A 140 14.33 -2.74 -17.00
CA VAL A 140 14.83 -3.29 -15.72
C VAL A 140 13.87 -2.95 -14.60
N LEU A 141 13.39 -3.98 -13.89
CA LEU A 141 12.78 -3.85 -12.56
C LEU A 141 13.87 -4.09 -11.53
N LEU A 142 14.32 -3.03 -10.87
CA LEU A 142 15.31 -3.11 -9.81
C LEU A 142 14.64 -3.03 -8.46
N MET A 143 14.84 -4.06 -7.64
CA MET A 143 14.41 -4.15 -6.24
C MET A 143 15.66 -4.37 -5.38
N PRO A 144 16.41 -3.31 -5.04
CA PRO A 144 17.66 -3.45 -4.29
C PRO A 144 17.44 -4.15 -2.96
N ARG A 145 18.43 -4.80 -2.39
CA ARG A 145 18.34 -5.30 -1.02
C ARG A 145 18.56 -4.16 -0.05
N GLU A 146 17.96 -4.24 1.12
CA GLU A 146 18.12 -3.22 2.16
C GLU A 146 19.59 -3.04 2.55
N GLU A 147 20.33 -4.15 2.70
CA GLU A 147 21.75 -4.12 3.05
C GLU A 147 22.63 -3.36 2.04
N ASP A 148 22.25 -3.34 0.77
CA ASP A 148 23.02 -2.69 -0.32
C ASP A 148 22.72 -1.17 -0.40
N CYS A 149 21.69 -0.66 0.29
CA CYS A 149 21.25 0.73 0.21
C CYS A 149 20.88 1.37 1.56
N LYS A 150 21.20 0.74 2.67
CA LYS A 150 20.81 1.16 4.02
C LYS A 150 21.16 2.61 4.34
N GLU A 151 22.34 3.07 3.94
CA GLU A 151 22.84 4.43 4.24
C GLU A 151 22.07 5.53 3.48
N VAL A 152 21.29 5.15 2.48
CA VAL A 152 20.59 6.06 1.57
C VAL A 152 19.08 5.91 1.63
N THR A 153 18.58 5.15 2.59
CA THR A 153 17.17 4.81 2.74
C THR A 153 16.66 5.09 4.15
N VAL A 154 15.35 5.08 4.29
CA VAL A 154 14.64 5.13 5.58
C VAL A 154 13.65 3.98 5.58
N GLY A 155 13.45 3.30 6.71
CA GLY A 155 12.41 2.28 6.81
C GLY A 155 11.03 2.85 6.50
N GLY A 156 10.24 2.12 5.70
CA GLY A 156 8.96 2.62 5.17
C GLY A 156 7.76 2.44 6.11
N LEU A 157 7.88 1.61 7.15
CA LEU A 157 6.76 1.35 8.05
C LEU A 157 6.39 2.60 8.84
N PHE A 158 5.19 3.11 8.63
CA PHE A 158 4.64 4.22 9.41
C PHE A 158 4.16 3.76 10.79
N GLN A 159 4.22 4.68 11.76
CA GLN A 159 3.73 4.45 13.11
C GLN A 159 2.96 5.68 13.64
N THR A 160 2.25 5.47 14.73
CA THR A 160 1.39 6.49 15.34
C THR A 160 2.14 7.50 16.22
N ASP A 161 3.44 7.36 16.39
CA ASP A 161 4.31 8.23 17.18
C ASP A 161 4.85 9.45 16.40
N TYR A 162 4.26 9.77 15.27
CA TYR A 162 4.64 10.86 14.37
C TYR A 162 4.73 12.25 15.04
N TRP A 163 3.92 12.48 16.08
CA TRP A 163 3.79 13.78 16.73
C TRP A 163 4.96 14.10 17.65
N ASN A 164 5.77 13.13 18.06
CA ASN A 164 6.97 13.34 18.86
C ASN A 164 8.02 12.24 18.62
N TYR A 165 8.51 12.16 17.38
CA TYR A 165 9.48 11.15 16.97
C TYR A 165 10.74 11.14 17.86
N ARG A 166 11.28 12.32 18.24
CA ARG A 166 12.48 12.42 19.09
C ARG A 166 12.28 11.77 20.44
N MET A 167 11.13 12.01 21.07
CA MET A 167 10.82 11.43 22.39
C MET A 167 10.74 9.91 22.28
N PHE A 168 10.01 9.38 21.31
CA PHE A 168 9.87 7.93 21.12
C PHE A 168 11.21 7.28 20.77
N LYS A 169 12.00 7.90 19.89
CA LYS A 169 13.37 7.45 19.59
C LYS A 169 14.23 7.41 20.85
N SER A 170 14.24 8.47 21.65
CA SER A 170 14.98 8.53 22.92
C SER A 170 14.55 7.45 23.91
N ILE A 171 13.24 7.15 23.98
CA ILE A 171 12.74 6.06 24.82
C ILE A 171 13.25 4.71 24.30
N CYS A 172 13.16 4.44 23.01
CA CYS A 172 13.65 3.21 22.40
C CYS A 172 15.15 3.02 22.61
N ASP A 173 15.95 4.07 22.41
CA ASP A 173 17.40 4.05 22.63
C ASP A 173 17.73 3.69 24.09
N ARG A 174 17.00 4.29 25.06
CA ARG A 174 17.18 4.04 26.50
C ARG A 174 16.84 2.60 26.88
N ILE A 175 15.80 2.01 26.31
CA ILE A 175 15.38 0.63 26.59
C ILE A 175 16.01 -0.39 25.65
N LYS A 176 16.94 0.03 24.79
CA LYS A 176 17.65 -0.80 23.79
C LYS A 176 16.71 -1.58 22.86
N LYS A 177 15.61 -0.96 22.44
CA LYS A 177 14.71 -1.49 21.43
C LYS A 177 14.89 -0.74 20.10
N PRO A 178 14.63 -1.40 18.97
CA PRO A 178 14.63 -0.71 17.68
C PRO A 178 13.65 0.47 17.70
N ALA A 179 14.13 1.63 17.26
CA ALA A 179 13.25 2.79 17.07
C ALA A 179 12.40 2.58 15.81
N SER A 180 11.20 3.14 15.82
CA SER A 180 10.37 3.24 14.62
C SER A 180 11.11 3.98 13.52
N PRO A 181 10.90 3.62 12.23
CA PRO A 181 11.33 4.45 11.10
C PRO A 181 10.74 5.86 11.12
N GLY A 182 9.55 6.03 11.70
CA GLY A 182 8.91 7.33 11.92
C GLY A 182 8.29 7.96 10.67
N THR A 183 8.09 7.20 9.59
CA THR A 183 7.36 7.67 8.40
C THR A 183 5.86 7.75 8.67
N LEU A 184 5.12 8.55 7.88
CA LEU A 184 3.72 8.90 8.15
C LEU A 184 2.72 8.21 7.22
N GLY A 185 3.19 7.53 6.18
CA GLY A 185 2.36 6.87 5.17
C GLY A 185 2.83 7.16 3.76
N ILE A 186 1.98 6.85 2.78
CA ILE A 186 2.30 7.05 1.36
C ILE A 186 1.31 8.00 0.68
N LEU A 187 1.78 8.57 -0.43
CA LEU A 187 0.97 9.27 -1.42
C LEU A 187 1.14 8.57 -2.77
N THR A 188 0.03 8.36 -3.45
CA THR A 188 -0.06 7.76 -4.78
C THR A 188 -0.98 8.59 -5.68
N ASN A 189 -0.91 8.38 -6.98
CA ASN A 189 -1.94 8.79 -7.91
C ASN A 189 -2.67 7.54 -8.43
N PRO A 190 -3.90 7.23 -8.00
CA PRO A 190 -4.64 6.04 -8.41
C PRO A 190 -4.88 5.92 -9.92
N GLU A 191 -4.80 7.04 -10.66
CA GLU A 191 -4.98 7.07 -12.12
C GLU A 191 -3.69 6.71 -12.88
N HIS A 192 -2.57 6.48 -12.17
CA HIS A 192 -1.33 6.07 -12.82
C HIS A 192 -1.46 4.64 -13.35
N PRO A 193 -1.09 4.34 -14.61
CA PRO A 193 -1.31 3.02 -15.24
C PRO A 193 -0.71 1.82 -14.50
N VAL A 194 0.31 2.04 -13.66
CA VAL A 194 0.87 0.97 -12.81
C VAL A 194 -0.16 0.38 -11.84
N PHE A 195 -1.25 1.12 -11.54
CA PHE A 195 -2.31 0.71 -10.62
C PHE A 195 -3.54 0.12 -11.31
N ASP A 196 -3.55 -0.04 -12.62
CA ASP A 196 -4.68 -0.62 -13.35
C ASP A 196 -5.03 -2.03 -12.83
N ASP A 197 -4.00 -2.83 -12.52
CA ASP A 197 -4.15 -4.16 -11.92
C ASP A 197 -4.00 -4.16 -10.37
N PHE A 198 -3.84 -2.99 -9.75
CA PHE A 198 -3.69 -2.81 -8.30
C PHE A 198 -4.48 -1.60 -7.82
N PRO A 199 -5.83 -1.66 -7.85
CA PRO A 199 -6.68 -0.51 -7.55
C PRO A 199 -6.40 0.03 -6.15
N THR A 200 -5.92 1.25 -6.07
CA THR A 200 -5.46 1.92 -4.85
C THR A 200 -6.21 3.24 -4.60
N GLU A 201 -5.86 3.92 -3.53
CA GLU A 201 -6.36 5.24 -3.14
C GLU A 201 -5.17 6.22 -3.09
N TYR A 202 -5.42 7.51 -3.01
CA TYR A 202 -4.38 8.55 -2.92
C TYR A 202 -3.47 8.42 -1.67
N HIS A 203 -3.85 7.63 -0.71
CA HIS A 203 -3.20 7.48 0.59
C HIS A 203 -3.04 6.00 0.96
N THR A 204 -2.35 5.76 2.08
CA THR A 204 -2.19 4.43 2.67
C THR A 204 -3.53 3.79 2.98
N ASN A 205 -3.67 2.51 2.59
CA ASN A 205 -4.79 1.65 2.96
C ASN A 205 -4.26 0.25 3.33
N TRP A 206 -5.14 -0.68 3.66
CA TRP A 206 -4.75 -2.01 4.17
C TRP A 206 -3.95 -2.86 3.18
N GLN A 207 -4.16 -2.72 1.86
CA GLN A 207 -3.40 -3.50 0.88
C GLN A 207 -1.90 -3.13 0.85
N TRP A 208 -1.54 -1.92 1.29
CA TRP A 208 -0.15 -1.47 1.34
C TRP A 208 0.62 -1.98 2.56
N TYR A 209 -0.07 -2.52 3.57
CA TYR A 209 0.58 -2.85 4.84
C TYR A 209 1.79 -3.81 4.72
N PRO A 210 1.69 -5.00 4.09
CA PRO A 210 2.86 -5.88 3.96
C PRO A 210 3.94 -5.28 3.05
N ILE A 211 3.55 -4.54 2.00
CA ILE A 211 4.48 -3.90 1.06
C ILE A 211 5.29 -2.82 1.80
N ILE A 212 4.64 -1.97 2.58
CA ILE A 212 5.29 -0.91 3.36
C ILE A 212 6.15 -1.49 4.48
N LYS A 213 5.67 -2.53 5.15
CA LYS A 213 6.40 -3.19 6.25
C LYS A 213 7.76 -3.72 5.80
N HIS A 214 7.87 -4.15 4.53
CA HIS A 214 9.08 -4.66 3.92
C HIS A 214 9.71 -3.66 2.95
N SER A 215 9.54 -2.36 3.21
CA SER A 215 10.08 -1.30 2.36
C SER A 215 11.14 -0.45 3.07
N TYR A 216 12.01 0.11 2.25
CA TYR A 216 13.09 1.00 2.65
C TYR A 216 13.21 2.13 1.61
N PRO A 217 12.26 3.09 1.64
CA PRO A 217 12.20 4.19 0.68
C PRO A 217 13.51 4.93 0.52
N LEU A 218 13.87 5.21 -0.73
CA LEU A 218 15.10 5.92 -1.10
C LEU A 218 14.97 7.41 -0.80
N ILE A 219 16.02 8.01 -0.24
CA ILE A 219 16.10 9.44 -0.02
C ILE A 219 16.41 10.12 -1.36
N LEU A 220 15.53 11.03 -1.79
CA LEU A 220 15.57 11.72 -3.08
C LEU A 220 15.87 13.22 -2.96
N ASP A 221 16.50 13.65 -1.88
CA ASP A 221 16.77 15.09 -1.62
C ASP A 221 17.68 15.71 -2.69
N GLY A 222 18.52 14.91 -3.34
CA GLY A 222 19.36 15.32 -4.45
C GLY A 222 18.63 15.43 -5.80
N MET A 223 17.41 14.90 -5.91
CA MET A 223 16.61 15.00 -7.14
C MET A 223 15.98 16.38 -7.30
N PRO A 224 15.67 16.81 -8.54
CA PRO A 224 14.95 18.04 -8.77
C PRO A 224 13.67 18.14 -7.93
N LYS A 225 13.31 19.36 -7.52
CA LYS A 225 12.14 19.61 -6.67
C LYS A 225 10.84 19.17 -7.34
N GLU A 226 10.76 19.24 -8.65
CA GLU A 226 9.61 18.88 -9.48
C GLU A 226 9.44 17.38 -9.63
N TYR A 227 10.51 16.59 -9.47
CA TYR A 227 10.44 15.14 -9.58
C TYR A 227 9.44 14.58 -8.56
N ARG A 228 8.58 13.70 -9.03
CA ARG A 228 7.59 12.99 -8.19
C ARG A 228 7.72 11.49 -8.40
N PRO A 229 8.03 10.70 -7.36
CA PRO A 229 7.96 9.24 -7.46
C PRO A 229 6.49 8.81 -7.67
N ILE A 230 6.29 7.65 -8.29
CA ILE A 230 4.95 7.04 -8.45
C ILE A 230 4.31 6.77 -7.08
N VAL A 231 5.11 6.25 -6.14
CA VAL A 231 4.73 6.11 -4.73
C VAL A 231 5.71 6.90 -3.89
N GLN A 232 5.23 7.99 -3.32
CA GLN A 232 5.99 8.81 -2.40
C GLN A 232 5.71 8.36 -0.96
N VAL A 233 6.75 8.25 -0.13
CA VAL A 233 6.59 8.08 1.31
C VAL A 233 6.70 9.43 1.99
N ILE A 234 5.82 9.70 2.95
CA ILE A 234 5.84 10.92 3.75
C ILE A 234 6.76 10.69 4.94
N ASP A 235 7.82 11.46 5.01
CA ASP A 235 8.76 11.43 6.14
C ASP A 235 8.20 12.17 7.35
N ASN A 236 8.81 11.97 8.52
CA ASN A 236 8.48 12.75 9.70
C ASN A 236 8.96 14.21 9.53
N VAL A 237 8.36 15.10 10.31
CA VAL A 237 8.61 16.55 10.21
C VAL A 237 10.03 16.97 10.62
N GLU A 238 10.77 16.10 11.32
CA GLU A 238 12.11 16.42 11.82
C GLU A 238 13.20 16.10 10.80
N ARG A 239 13.09 14.97 10.06
CA ARG A 239 14.00 14.61 8.97
C ARG A 239 13.61 15.32 7.67
N ASN A 240 12.31 15.27 7.35
CA ASN A 240 11.69 15.91 6.19
C ASN A 240 12.39 15.59 4.86
N HIS A 241 12.81 14.32 4.68
CA HIS A 241 13.36 13.84 3.43
C HIS A 241 12.27 13.67 2.38
N LYS A 242 12.64 13.89 1.12
CA LYS A 242 11.85 13.42 -0.02
C LYS A 242 12.11 11.92 -0.20
N LEU A 243 11.11 11.08 0.01
CA LEU A 243 11.26 9.63 0.01
C LEU A 243 10.48 8.99 -1.15
N GLY A 244 11.14 8.09 -1.91
CA GLY A 244 10.52 7.33 -2.99
C GLY A 244 10.47 5.84 -2.69
N LEU A 245 9.27 5.22 -2.82
CA LEU A 245 9.09 3.78 -2.74
C LEU A 245 9.04 3.14 -4.12
N LEU A 246 8.34 3.76 -5.07
CA LEU A 246 8.28 3.32 -6.48
C LEU A 246 8.59 4.50 -7.38
N MET A 247 9.57 4.32 -8.26
CA MET A 247 10.08 5.36 -9.15
C MET A 247 10.32 4.78 -10.55
N GLU A 248 9.97 5.55 -11.57
CA GLU A 248 10.35 5.23 -12.94
C GLU A 248 11.36 6.23 -13.48
N LEU A 249 12.34 5.75 -14.21
CA LEU A 249 13.46 6.53 -14.73
C LEU A 249 13.85 6.04 -16.13
N ASN A 250 14.26 6.96 -16.97
CA ASN A 250 14.97 6.68 -18.21
C ASN A 250 16.48 6.76 -17.92
N VAL A 251 17.21 5.67 -18.04
CA VAL A 251 18.64 5.64 -17.81
C VAL A 251 19.35 5.41 -19.15
N GLU A 252 19.89 6.48 -19.76
CA GLU A 252 20.55 6.46 -21.07
C GLU A 252 19.74 5.75 -22.17
N GLY A 253 18.41 5.99 -22.21
CA GLY A 253 17.49 5.39 -23.20
C GLY A 253 16.83 4.09 -22.75
N SER A 254 17.28 3.50 -21.66
CA SER A 254 16.65 2.33 -21.04
C SER A 254 15.57 2.70 -20.03
N LYS A 255 14.59 1.84 -19.87
CA LYS A 255 13.47 2.05 -18.98
C LYS A 255 13.68 1.30 -17.67
N LEU A 256 13.80 2.03 -16.58
CA LEU A 256 13.99 1.49 -15.24
C LEU A 256 12.74 1.74 -14.39
N LEU A 257 12.26 0.70 -13.71
CA LEU A 257 11.35 0.81 -12.58
C LEU A 257 12.10 0.40 -11.32
N LEU A 258 12.26 1.33 -10.38
CA LEU A 258 12.93 1.13 -9.10
C LEU A 258 11.88 0.97 -8.01
N CYS A 259 11.82 -0.20 -7.39
CA CYS A 259 10.91 -0.52 -6.29
C CYS A 259 11.70 -0.75 -5.01
N MET A 260 11.50 0.10 -4.02
CA MET A 260 12.19 0.07 -2.73
C MET A 260 11.42 -0.75 -1.69
N SER A 261 10.77 -1.83 -2.12
CA SER A 261 10.14 -2.83 -1.26
C SER A 261 10.59 -4.23 -1.65
N ASP A 262 10.84 -5.09 -0.66
CA ASP A 262 11.15 -6.50 -0.90
C ASP A 262 9.88 -7.28 -1.25
N LEU A 263 9.48 -7.24 -2.53
CA LEU A 263 8.29 -7.94 -3.00
C LEU A 263 8.43 -9.46 -2.97
N GLU A 264 9.65 -10.00 -2.95
CA GLU A 264 9.89 -11.45 -2.77
C GLU A 264 9.50 -11.89 -1.35
N ALA A 265 9.75 -11.06 -0.34
CA ALA A 265 9.39 -11.34 1.05
C ALA A 265 7.88 -11.34 1.30
N VAL A 266 7.09 -10.70 0.41
CA VAL A 266 5.63 -10.56 0.56
C VAL A 266 4.83 -11.24 -0.54
N ARG A 267 5.49 -11.97 -1.45
CA ARG A 267 4.83 -12.64 -2.60
C ARG A 267 3.80 -13.69 -2.21
N ASP A 268 3.85 -14.21 -0.97
CA ASP A 268 2.89 -15.17 -0.44
C ASP A 268 1.61 -14.51 0.08
N THR A 269 1.56 -13.18 0.13
CA THR A 269 0.35 -12.41 0.44
C THR A 269 -0.40 -12.05 -0.86
N PRO A 270 -1.75 -12.01 -0.85
CA PRO A 270 -2.52 -11.66 -2.04
C PRO A 270 -2.11 -10.30 -2.64
N GLU A 271 -1.97 -9.29 -1.79
CA GLU A 271 -1.60 -7.93 -2.18
C GLU A 271 -0.15 -7.81 -2.66
N GLY A 272 0.78 -8.53 -2.04
CA GLY A 272 2.20 -8.53 -2.45
C GLY A 272 2.38 -9.16 -3.83
N LEU A 273 1.77 -10.34 -4.06
CA LEU A 273 1.78 -11.00 -5.36
C LEU A 273 1.09 -10.15 -6.44
N GLN A 274 -0.07 -9.56 -6.11
CA GLN A 274 -0.82 -8.73 -7.04
C GLN A 274 -0.05 -7.47 -7.43
N PHE A 275 0.59 -6.80 -6.45
CA PHE A 275 1.40 -5.61 -6.72
C PHE A 275 2.60 -5.94 -7.60
N TYR A 276 3.33 -7.02 -7.28
CA TYR A 276 4.45 -7.45 -8.11
C TYR A 276 4.02 -7.74 -9.56
N ALA A 277 2.91 -8.46 -9.73
CA ALA A 277 2.37 -8.74 -11.05
C ALA A 277 1.94 -7.46 -11.79
N ALA A 278 1.36 -6.47 -11.09
CA ALA A 278 0.98 -5.18 -11.65
C ALA A 278 2.21 -4.40 -12.14
N LEU A 279 3.32 -4.40 -11.41
CA LEU A 279 4.58 -3.78 -11.85
C LEU A 279 5.06 -4.40 -13.17
N LEU A 280 5.08 -5.73 -13.26
CA LEU A 280 5.51 -6.43 -14.47
C LEU A 280 4.57 -6.20 -15.65
N ALA A 281 3.25 -6.18 -15.41
CA ALA A 281 2.24 -5.88 -16.43
C ALA A 281 2.43 -4.46 -16.98
N TYR A 282 2.55 -3.47 -16.10
CA TYR A 282 2.83 -2.08 -16.46
C TYR A 282 4.10 -1.95 -17.30
N MET A 283 5.21 -2.56 -16.87
CA MET A 283 6.48 -2.51 -17.61
C MET A 283 6.39 -3.17 -19.00
N ASN A 284 5.51 -4.14 -19.19
CA ASN A 284 5.28 -4.79 -20.49
C ASN A 284 4.26 -4.04 -21.38
N SER A 285 3.54 -3.06 -20.83
CA SER A 285 2.58 -2.26 -21.57
C SER A 285 3.25 -1.15 -22.40
N SER A 286 2.47 -0.49 -23.24
CA SER A 286 2.85 0.72 -23.98
C SER A 286 2.94 1.97 -23.11
N ASP A 287 2.35 1.94 -21.90
CA ASP A 287 2.22 3.08 -21.00
C ASP A 287 3.47 3.29 -20.15
N PHE A 288 4.36 2.28 -20.08
CA PHE A 288 5.66 2.42 -19.43
C PHE A 288 6.59 3.32 -20.25
N LYS A 289 6.52 4.63 -19.98
CA LYS A 289 7.27 5.69 -20.68
C LYS A 289 7.90 6.68 -19.67
N PRO A 290 8.92 6.25 -18.92
CA PRO A 290 9.60 7.13 -17.97
C PRO A 290 10.06 8.43 -18.64
N SER A 291 9.70 9.58 -18.09
CA SER A 291 10.04 10.90 -18.62
C SER A 291 11.30 11.50 -18.01
N THR A 292 11.65 11.09 -16.78
CA THR A 292 12.85 11.62 -16.08
C THR A 292 14.06 10.85 -16.51
N SER A 293 15.00 11.54 -17.17
CA SER A 293 16.23 10.93 -17.73
C SER A 293 17.43 11.17 -16.83
N LEU A 294 18.22 10.11 -16.61
CA LEU A 294 19.50 10.14 -15.87
C LEU A 294 20.60 9.47 -16.68
N SER A 295 21.83 9.93 -16.50
CA SER A 295 23.00 9.12 -16.87
C SER A 295 23.15 7.92 -15.93
N VAL A 296 23.88 6.89 -16.36
CA VAL A 296 24.22 5.75 -15.47
C VAL A 296 24.96 6.24 -14.22
N GLU A 297 25.82 7.22 -14.36
CA GLU A 297 26.56 7.81 -13.24
C GLU A 297 25.58 8.52 -12.26
N SER A 298 24.70 9.39 -12.76
CA SER A 298 23.69 10.04 -11.92
C SER A 298 22.76 9.04 -11.23
N PHE A 299 22.43 7.94 -11.89
CA PHE A 299 21.64 6.87 -11.29
C PHE A 299 22.41 6.16 -10.17
N LYS A 300 23.70 5.82 -10.36
CA LYS A 300 24.55 5.24 -9.31
C LYS A 300 24.66 6.17 -8.10
N ASN A 301 24.78 7.46 -8.33
CA ASN A 301 24.88 8.47 -7.29
C ASN A 301 23.65 8.52 -6.36
N LEU A 302 22.49 8.00 -6.79
CA LEU A 302 21.33 7.83 -5.90
C LEU A 302 21.62 6.88 -4.72
N PHE A 303 22.56 5.96 -4.89
CA PHE A 303 22.94 4.96 -3.89
C PHE A 303 24.22 5.32 -3.13
N GLU A 304 24.84 6.48 -3.42
CA GLU A 304 26.07 6.93 -2.78
C GLU A 304 25.82 8.07 -1.79
N THR A 305 26.37 7.96 -0.58
CA THR A 305 26.13 8.93 0.52
C THR A 305 26.80 10.28 0.32
N GLY A 306 27.89 10.34 -0.44
CA GLY A 306 28.72 11.55 -0.61
C GLY A 306 28.17 12.59 -1.59
N VAL A 307 27.35 12.18 -2.55
CA VAL A 307 26.98 12.98 -3.73
C VAL A 307 25.72 13.83 -3.52
N ARG A 308 24.93 13.58 -2.49
CA ARG A 308 23.62 14.23 -2.26
C ARG A 308 23.69 15.73 -2.06
N LYS A 309 24.84 16.27 -1.60
CA LYS A 309 25.01 17.72 -1.39
C LYS A 309 25.12 18.48 -2.69
N GLU A 310 25.51 17.85 -3.78
CA GLU A 310 25.70 18.46 -5.10
C GLU A 310 24.47 18.37 -6.02
N GLY A 311 23.46 17.59 -5.61
CA GLY A 311 22.27 17.31 -6.40
C GLY A 311 22.47 16.22 -7.48
N ILE A 312 21.38 15.65 -7.94
CA ILE A 312 21.34 14.65 -9.02
C ILE A 312 21.02 15.35 -10.33
N LYS A 313 21.89 15.21 -11.32
CA LYS A 313 21.68 15.81 -12.64
C LYS A 313 20.68 14.95 -13.45
N VAL A 314 19.59 15.55 -13.86
CA VAL A 314 18.62 15.00 -14.81
C VAL A 314 19.06 15.45 -16.21
N LEU A 315 18.96 14.54 -17.19
CA LEU A 315 19.22 14.85 -18.59
C LEU A 315 17.98 15.50 -19.22
N ASP A 316 18.19 16.55 -19.98
CA ASP A 316 17.13 17.26 -20.73
C ASP A 316 16.63 16.44 -21.93
#